data_a28b25ee5928d8b43799bee69350645a
#
_entry.id   a28b25ee5928d8b43799bee69350645a
#
_cell.length_a   1.000
_cell.length_b   1.000
_cell.length_c   1.000
_cell.angle_alpha   90.00
_cell.angle_beta   90.00
_cell.angle_gamma   90.00
#
_symmetry.space_group_name_H-M   'P 1'
#
loop_
_entity.id
_entity.type
_entity.pdbx_description
1 polymer ?
#
loop_
_entity_poly.entity_id
_entity_poly.type
_entity_poly.pdbx_seq_one_letter_code
_entity_poly.pdbx_strand_id
1 'polypeptide(L)'
;MKIKREDVPSMTIEQFADAHNLVMEVRERRRPEGDPARYYAHFENCEIGGDGILRGAFGDGRTPEDAIANYAAEITLKRIVIGAYTPERREIDVPRLKPNDELSNTLQKENE
;
A
#
# COMPACT_ATOMS: atom_id res chain seq x y z
N MET A 1 20.71 -12.13 27.78
CA MET A 1 20.80 -11.93 26.34
C MET A 1 19.79 -10.88 25.87
N LYS A 2 20.26 -10.03 25.00
CA LYS A 2 19.41 -8.96 24.55
C LYS A 2 18.92 -9.28 23.15
N ILE A 3 17.63 -9.33 23.00
CA ILE A 3 17.03 -9.55 21.70
C ILE A 3 16.81 -8.22 21.06
N LYS A 4 17.48 -7.99 19.96
CA LYS A 4 17.24 -6.83 19.20
C LYS A 4 16.02 -7.02 18.38
N ARG A 5 14.98 -6.43 18.80
CA ARG A 5 13.80 -6.47 17.98
C ARG A 5 14.02 -5.52 16.83
N GLU A 6 13.94 -6.07 15.69
CA GLU A 6 13.94 -5.25 14.51
C GLU A 6 12.72 -4.40 14.57
N ASP A 7 12.90 -3.23 14.99
CA ASP A 7 11.83 -2.30 14.95
C ASP A 7 11.58 -1.96 13.54
N VAL A 8 10.88 -2.82 12.92
CA VAL A 8 10.37 -2.47 11.64
C VAL A 8 9.53 -1.27 11.87
N PRO A 9 9.94 -0.11 11.42
CA PRO A 9 9.15 1.07 11.63
C PRO A 9 7.86 0.83 10.93
N SER A 10 6.84 0.71 11.72
CA SER A 10 5.57 0.63 11.09
C SER A 10 5.21 2.00 10.64
N MET A 11 5.19 2.20 9.38
CA MET A 11 4.70 3.43 8.78
C MET A 11 3.45 3.10 7.99
N THR A 12 2.61 4.09 7.81
CA THR A 12 1.45 3.93 6.95
C THR A 12 1.89 4.00 5.50
N ILE A 13 1.00 3.55 4.61
CA ILE A 13 1.32 3.62 3.19
C ILE A 13 1.44 5.07 2.72
N GLU A 14 0.71 6.00 3.34
CA GLU A 14 0.85 7.41 3.00
C GLU A 14 2.22 7.94 3.37
N GLN A 15 2.71 7.55 4.54
CA GLN A 15 4.05 7.94 4.96
C GLN A 15 5.11 7.35 4.04
N PHE A 16 4.91 6.11 3.64
CA PHE A 16 5.81 5.47 2.70
C PHE A 16 5.81 6.19 1.36
N ALA A 17 4.63 6.53 0.86
CA ALA A 17 4.51 7.24 -0.40
C ALA A 17 5.22 8.59 -0.35
N ASP A 18 5.04 9.32 0.75
CA ASP A 18 5.72 10.61 0.92
C ASP A 18 7.23 10.44 0.93
N ALA A 19 7.71 9.42 1.64
CA ALA A 19 9.14 9.20 1.78
C ALA A 19 9.81 8.90 0.44
N HIS A 20 9.07 8.32 -0.49
CA HIS A 20 9.62 7.88 -1.76
C HIS A 20 9.04 8.60 -2.97
N ASN A 21 8.28 9.65 -2.73
CA ASN A 21 7.67 10.45 -3.81
C ASN A 21 6.82 9.59 -4.73
N LEU A 22 5.96 8.77 -4.14
CA LEU A 22 5.05 7.93 -4.90
C LEU A 22 3.65 8.54 -4.90
N VAL A 23 2.93 8.30 -5.97
CA VAL A 23 1.58 8.83 -6.12
C VAL A 23 0.59 7.68 -6.04
N MET A 24 -0.31 7.77 -5.07
CA MET A 24 -1.38 6.78 -4.93
C MET A 24 -2.51 7.14 -5.87
N GLU A 25 -2.95 6.16 -6.64
CA GLU A 25 -4.07 6.32 -7.53
C GLU A 25 -5.21 5.45 -7.03
N VAL A 26 -6.38 6.04 -6.86
CA VAL A 26 -7.58 5.32 -6.45
C VAL A 26 -8.62 5.56 -7.52
N ARG A 27 -9.21 4.48 -8.02
CA ARG A 27 -10.21 4.59 -9.06
C ARG A 27 -11.47 3.87 -8.63
N GLU A 28 -12.58 4.33 -9.16
CA GLU A 28 -13.88 3.76 -8.87
C GLU A 28 -14.36 3.00 -10.10
N ARG A 29 -14.76 1.75 -9.88
CA ARG A 29 -15.38 0.95 -10.94
C ARG A 29 -16.87 1.19 -10.94
N ARG A 30 -17.49 0.89 -12.07
CA ARG A 30 -18.95 0.97 -12.16
C ARG A 30 -19.55 -0.26 -11.51
N ARG A 31 -19.75 -0.19 -10.22
CA ARG A 31 -20.31 -1.29 -9.44
C ARG A 31 -21.23 -0.74 -8.38
N PRO A 32 -22.18 -1.54 -7.92
CA PRO A 32 -23.12 -1.06 -6.90
C PRO A 32 -22.40 -0.65 -5.63
N GLU A 33 -23.05 0.21 -4.89
CA GLU A 33 -22.56 0.59 -3.58
C GLU A 33 -22.44 -0.63 -2.69
N GLY A 34 -21.33 -0.72 -1.95
CA GLY A 34 -21.09 -1.87 -1.09
C GLY A 34 -20.39 -3.03 -1.76
N ASP A 35 -20.20 -2.98 -3.08
CA ASP A 35 -19.46 -4.02 -3.76
C ASP A 35 -18.01 -4.01 -3.29
N PRO A 36 -17.46 -5.18 -2.89
CA PRO A 36 -16.10 -5.22 -2.35
C PRO A 36 -15.02 -4.83 -3.35
N ALA A 37 -15.35 -4.72 -4.62
CA ALA A 37 -14.39 -4.32 -5.64
C ALA A 37 -14.80 -3.01 -6.31
N ARG A 38 -15.60 -2.19 -5.61
CA ARG A 38 -16.03 -0.92 -6.20
C ARG A 38 -14.88 0.02 -6.43
N TYR A 39 -13.90 0.04 -5.53
CA TYR A 39 -12.73 0.90 -5.67
C TYR A 39 -11.49 0.05 -5.77
N TYR A 40 -10.45 0.58 -6.42
CA TYR A 40 -9.16 -0.08 -6.40
C TYR A 40 -8.07 0.97 -6.32
N ALA A 41 -6.95 0.58 -5.72
CA ALA A 41 -5.86 1.49 -5.42
C ALA A 41 -4.52 0.85 -5.78
N HIS A 42 -3.60 1.67 -6.25
CA HIS A 42 -2.22 1.26 -6.49
C HIS A 42 -1.37 2.50 -6.65
N PHE A 43 -0.06 2.36 -6.52
CA PHE A 43 0.85 3.45 -6.86
C PHE A 43 0.96 3.54 -8.37
N GLU A 44 1.10 4.76 -8.87
CA GLU A 44 1.27 4.97 -10.31
C GLU A 44 2.60 4.39 -10.77
N ASN A 45 2.57 3.75 -11.94
CA ASN A 45 3.76 3.19 -12.58
C ASN A 45 4.53 2.23 -11.68
N CYS A 46 3.81 1.38 -10.96
CA CYS A 46 4.39 0.52 -9.95
C CYS A 46 3.98 -0.92 -10.17
N GLU A 47 4.96 -1.81 -10.13
CA GLU A 47 4.74 -3.25 -10.17
C GLU A 47 5.47 -3.90 -9.00
N ILE A 48 5.09 -5.12 -8.67
CA ILE A 48 5.82 -5.93 -7.71
C ILE A 48 6.87 -6.73 -8.47
N GLY A 49 8.10 -6.69 -7.97
CA GLY A 49 9.21 -7.44 -8.57
C GLY A 49 9.89 -8.29 -7.54
N GLY A 50 11.13 -8.67 -7.86
CA GLY A 50 11.95 -9.38 -6.91
C GLY A 50 12.44 -10.74 -7.38
N ASP A 51 11.74 -11.35 -8.33
CA ASP A 51 12.16 -12.66 -8.85
C ASP A 51 12.37 -12.60 -10.36
N GLY A 52 12.61 -11.41 -10.87
CA GLY A 52 12.82 -11.22 -12.31
C GLY A 52 11.55 -11.07 -13.10
N ILE A 53 10.41 -11.20 -12.45
CA ILE A 53 9.11 -11.07 -13.10
C ILE A 53 8.38 -9.89 -12.46
N LEU A 54 7.86 -9.01 -13.30
CA LEU A 54 7.08 -7.87 -12.83
C LEU A 54 5.61 -8.25 -12.87
N ARG A 55 4.93 -7.95 -11.77
CA ARG A 55 3.50 -8.23 -11.68
C ARG A 55 2.77 -6.97 -11.25
N GLY A 56 1.69 -6.65 -11.92
CA GLY A 56 0.83 -5.59 -11.47
C GLY A 56 0.13 -6.00 -10.20
N ALA A 57 -0.09 -5.03 -9.33
CA ALA A 57 -0.79 -5.27 -8.07
C ALA A 57 -1.70 -4.11 -7.78
N PHE A 58 -2.80 -4.40 -7.12
CA PHE A 58 -3.73 -3.37 -6.68
C PHE A 58 -4.55 -3.93 -5.54
N GLY A 59 -5.18 -3.04 -4.78
CA GLY A 59 -6.07 -3.43 -3.72
C GLY A 59 -7.49 -3.04 -4.05
N ASP A 60 -8.44 -3.93 -3.81
CA ASP A 60 -9.85 -3.66 -4.00
C ASP A 60 -10.49 -3.31 -2.67
N GLY A 61 -11.56 -2.52 -2.70
CA GLY A 61 -12.28 -2.20 -1.50
C GLY A 61 -13.66 -1.63 -1.77
N ARG A 62 -14.49 -1.65 -0.75
CA ARG A 62 -15.82 -1.04 -0.82
C ARG A 62 -15.73 0.47 -0.75
N THR A 63 -14.66 0.98 -0.18
CA THR A 63 -14.41 2.40 -0.06
C THR A 63 -12.99 2.66 -0.53
N PRO A 64 -12.65 3.91 -0.85
CA PRO A 64 -11.26 4.23 -1.19
C PRO A 64 -10.28 3.83 -0.09
N GLU A 65 -10.67 4.02 1.17
CA GLU A 65 -9.79 3.67 2.29
C GLU A 65 -9.55 2.17 2.36
N ASP A 66 -10.58 1.37 2.13
CA ASP A 66 -10.43 -0.08 2.11
C ASP A 66 -9.51 -0.52 0.97
N ALA A 67 -9.66 0.09 -0.20
CA ALA A 67 -8.84 -0.25 -1.35
C ALA A 67 -7.37 0.06 -1.04
N ILE A 68 -7.10 1.21 -0.42
CA ILE A 68 -5.74 1.58 -0.06
C ILE A 68 -5.17 0.62 0.97
N ALA A 69 -5.97 0.26 1.98
CA ALA A 69 -5.53 -0.67 3.01
C ALA A 69 -5.20 -2.03 2.44
N ASN A 70 -6.03 -2.50 1.50
CA ASN A 70 -5.78 -3.80 0.87
C ASN A 70 -4.57 -3.76 -0.03
N TYR A 71 -4.32 -2.64 -0.70
CA TYR A 71 -3.10 -2.49 -1.49
C TYR A 71 -1.87 -2.49 -0.58
N ALA A 72 -1.94 -1.80 0.55
CA ALA A 72 -0.84 -1.78 1.50
C ALA A 72 -0.52 -3.20 1.98
N ALA A 73 -1.54 -3.99 2.25
CA ALA A 73 -1.34 -5.38 2.66
C ALA A 73 -0.70 -6.19 1.53
N GLU A 74 -1.03 -5.88 0.30
CA GLU A 74 -0.51 -6.60 -0.85
C GLU A 74 0.98 -6.36 -1.05
N ILE A 75 1.45 -5.12 -0.85
CA ILE A 75 2.84 -4.79 -1.14
C ILE A 75 3.75 -4.86 0.09
N THR A 76 3.19 -5.00 1.30
CA THR A 76 4.01 -5.00 2.51
C THR A 76 5.06 -6.12 2.43
N LEU A 77 6.29 -5.79 2.80
CA LEU A 77 7.43 -6.70 2.81
C LEU A 77 7.80 -7.24 1.42
N LYS A 78 7.35 -6.58 0.37
CA LYS A 78 7.70 -6.98 -0.99
C LYS A 78 8.55 -5.90 -1.62
N ARG A 79 9.16 -6.22 -2.75
CA ARG A 79 9.92 -5.24 -3.52
C ARG A 79 9.04 -4.71 -4.62
N ILE A 80 8.95 -3.38 -4.72
CA ILE A 80 8.20 -2.75 -5.79
C ILE A 80 9.17 -2.08 -6.75
N VAL A 81 8.73 -1.97 -8.00
CA VAL A 81 9.51 -1.36 -9.08
C VAL A 81 8.70 -0.20 -9.61
N ILE A 82 9.30 0.98 -9.57
CA ILE A 82 8.65 2.21 -10.04
C ILE A 82 9.26 2.57 -11.37
N GLY A 83 8.42 2.85 -12.36
CA GLY A 83 8.88 3.25 -13.67
C GLY A 83 9.73 2.20 -14.36
N ALA A 84 9.25 0.95 -14.35
CA ALA A 84 10.03 -0.20 -14.80
C ALA A 84 10.55 -0.05 -16.24
N TYR A 85 9.81 0.68 -17.07
CA TYR A 85 10.15 0.80 -18.47
C TYR A 85 10.67 2.19 -18.82
N THR A 86 11.18 2.90 -17.81
CA THR A 86 11.71 4.25 -17.99
C THR A 86 13.16 4.30 -17.51
N PRO A 87 13.91 5.33 -17.94
CA PRO A 87 15.28 5.52 -17.42
C PRO A 87 15.30 5.80 -15.90
N GLU A 88 14.18 6.23 -15.34
CA GLU A 88 14.10 6.54 -13.90
C GLU A 88 13.66 5.35 -13.06
N ARG A 89 13.79 4.15 -13.59
CA ARG A 89 13.40 2.94 -12.86
C ARG A 89 14.03 2.91 -11.47
N ARG A 90 13.21 2.63 -10.46
CA ARG A 90 13.65 2.47 -9.08
C ARG A 90 13.09 1.19 -8.52
N GLU A 91 13.85 0.56 -7.63
CA GLU A 91 13.39 -0.61 -6.91
C GLU A 91 13.43 -0.26 -5.43
N ILE A 92 12.34 -0.55 -4.74
CA ILE A 92 12.20 -0.17 -3.33
C ILE A 92 11.70 -1.38 -2.56
N ASP A 93 12.37 -1.68 -1.45
CA ASP A 93 11.89 -2.72 -0.54
C ASP A 93 10.88 -2.08 0.39
N VAL A 94 9.66 -2.62 0.39
CA VAL A 94 8.58 -2.06 1.19
C VAL A 94 8.66 -2.62 2.60
N PRO A 95 8.68 -1.77 3.62
CA PRO A 95 8.65 -2.27 4.99
C PRO A 95 7.26 -2.78 5.34
N ARG A 96 7.10 -3.27 6.55
CA ARG A 96 5.77 -3.64 7.01
C ARG A 96 4.94 -2.38 7.15
N LEU A 97 3.86 -2.32 6.41
CA LEU A 97 3.00 -1.14 6.41
C LEU A 97 1.87 -1.32 7.41
N LYS A 98 1.57 -0.26 8.13
CA LYS A 98 0.43 -0.26 9.05
C LYS A 98 -0.84 -0.07 8.28
N PRO A 99 -1.89 -0.78 8.62
CA PRO A 99 -3.20 -0.46 8.04
C PRO A 99 -3.65 0.90 8.56
N ASN A 100 -4.19 1.71 7.69
CA ASN A 100 -4.78 2.97 8.10
C ASN A 100 -5.93 2.76 9.06
N ASP A 101 -6.60 1.62 8.92
CA ASP A 101 -7.71 1.27 9.78
C ASP A 101 -7.32 1.23 11.23
N GLU A 102 -6.10 0.82 11.54
CA GLU A 102 -5.65 0.78 12.91
C GLU A 102 -5.67 2.15 13.54
N LEU A 103 -5.23 3.15 12.80
CA LEU A 103 -5.26 4.52 13.31
C LEU A 103 -6.68 4.99 13.50
N SER A 104 -7.53 4.72 12.56
CA SER A 104 -8.93 5.11 12.65
C SER A 104 -9.60 4.44 13.83
N ASN A 105 -9.35 3.15 14.01
CA ASN A 105 -9.93 2.42 15.11
C ASN A 105 -9.46 2.95 16.46
N THR A 106 -8.19 3.30 16.54
CA THR A 106 -7.64 3.86 17.75
C THR A 106 -8.33 5.17 18.10
N LEU A 107 -8.50 6.02 17.10
CA LEU A 107 -9.18 7.29 17.32
C LEU A 107 -10.61 7.09 17.75
N GLN A 108 -11.29 6.14 17.15
CA GLN A 108 -12.66 5.86 17.50
C GLN A 108 -12.76 5.39 18.93
N LYS A 109 -11.84 4.55 19.35
CA LYS A 109 -11.86 4.07 20.73
C LYS A 109 -11.65 5.20 21.71
N GLU A 110 -10.81 6.13 21.36
CA GLU A 110 -10.54 7.24 22.24
C GLU A 110 -11.75 8.14 22.40
N ASN A 111 -12.57 8.18 21.39
CA ASN A 111 -13.75 9.03 21.41
C ASN A 111 -14.91 8.41 22.18
N GLU A 112 -14.77 7.17 22.54
CA GLU A 112 -15.80 6.53 23.34
C GLU A 112 -15.56 6.75 24.82
#